data_9cfcb128c75d75efb06a92c26fa3739f
#
_entry.id   9cfcb128c75d75efb06a92c26fa3739f
#
_cell.length_a   1.000
_cell.length_b   1.000
_cell.length_c   1.000
_cell.angle_alpha   90.00
_cell.angle_beta   90.00
_cell.angle_gamma   90.00
#
_symmetry.space_group_name_H-M   'P 1'
#
loop_
_entity.id
_entity.type
_entity.pdbx_description
1 polymer ?
#
loop_
_entity_poly.entity_id
_entity_poly.type
_entity_poly.pdbx_seq_one_letter_code
_entity_poly.pdbx_strand_id
1 'polypeptide(L)'
;MNGNFGNDAGDQVIRLVARCLQRLSRASDVVARTGGDEFLLILPHTDLDGARVLAERIRMDIAQRPLVVNQQRIPVTVSLGVAGAVGEAELDKLSHEASRAMHLAKRGGRNRVASLDTKPI
;
A
#
# COMPACT_ATOMS: atom_id res chain seq x y z
N MET A 1 -19.50 4.55 -19.71
CA MET A 1 -19.52 3.95 -19.21
C MET A 1 -19.75 3.76 -18.49
N ASN A 2 -19.49 3.85 -18.45
CA ASN A 2 -19.62 3.33 -17.84
C ASN A 2 -20.21 3.02 -16.82
N GLY A 3 -20.65 3.27 -16.32
CA GLY A 3 -21.46 2.80 -15.20
C GLY A 3 -21.62 1.32 -15.07
N ASN A 4 -20.67 0.64 -15.49
CA ASN A 4 -20.73 -0.79 -15.32
C ASN A 4 -20.24 -1.19 -13.93
N PHE A 5 -20.50 -2.44 -13.54
CA PHE A 5 -20.15 -2.94 -12.23
C PHE A 5 -18.65 -2.87 -11.95
N GLY A 6 -17.84 -3.04 -12.97
CA GLY A 6 -16.40 -3.02 -12.79
C GLY A 6 -15.89 -1.68 -12.27
N ASN A 7 -16.46 -0.58 -12.78
CA ASN A 7 -16.07 0.75 -12.33
C ASN A 7 -16.51 1.00 -10.88
N ASP A 8 -17.74 0.61 -10.54
CA ASP A 8 -18.23 0.78 -9.17
C ASP A 8 -17.42 -0.06 -8.18
N ALA A 9 -17.14 -1.30 -8.53
CA ALA A 9 -16.35 -2.17 -7.67
C ALA A 9 -14.94 -1.63 -7.51
N GLY A 10 -14.32 -1.14 -8.59
CA GLY A 10 -13.00 -0.54 -8.54
C GLY A 10 -12.96 0.67 -7.63
N ASP A 11 -13.96 1.55 -7.74
CA ASP A 11 -14.04 2.72 -6.87
C ASP A 11 -14.20 2.32 -5.40
N GLN A 12 -14.98 1.30 -5.13
CA GLN A 12 -15.17 0.83 -3.77
C GLN A 12 -13.89 0.22 -3.19
N VAL A 13 -13.12 -0.49 -4.00
CA VAL A 13 -11.82 -1.01 -3.58
C VAL A 13 -10.88 0.13 -3.21
N ILE A 14 -10.80 1.15 -4.06
CA ILE A 14 -9.96 2.31 -3.80
C ILE A 14 -10.35 2.99 -2.50
N ARG A 15 -11.64 3.16 -2.25
CA ARG A 15 -12.13 3.77 -1.01
C ARG A 15 -11.82 2.92 0.21
N LEU A 16 -11.96 1.61 0.09
CA LEU A 16 -11.65 0.70 1.17
C LEU A 16 -10.17 0.80 1.56
N VAL A 17 -9.30 0.80 0.57
CA VAL A 17 -7.86 0.92 0.79
C VAL A 17 -7.53 2.28 1.41
N ALA A 18 -8.08 3.36 0.86
CA ALA A 18 -7.82 4.71 1.37
C ALA A 18 -8.23 4.84 2.83
N ARG A 19 -9.38 4.31 3.21
CA ARG A 19 -9.84 4.34 4.60
C ARG A 19 -8.90 3.58 5.53
N CYS A 20 -8.42 2.43 5.09
CA CYS A 20 -7.48 1.64 5.86
C CYS A 20 -6.18 2.41 6.08
N LEU A 21 -5.64 3.00 5.02
CA LEU A 21 -4.41 3.77 5.10
C LEU A 21 -4.56 4.96 6.06
N GLN A 22 -5.68 5.67 5.98
CA GLN A 22 -5.92 6.80 6.87
C GLN A 22 -6.11 6.37 8.31
N ARG A 23 -6.79 5.26 8.55
CA ARG A 23 -7.05 4.78 9.90
C ARG A 23 -5.77 4.30 10.58
N LEU A 24 -4.87 3.68 9.84
CA LEU A 24 -3.64 3.12 10.41
C LEU A 24 -2.47 4.11 10.41
N SER A 25 -2.60 5.23 9.72
CA SER A 25 -1.57 6.26 9.67
C SER A 25 -1.67 7.20 10.86
N ARG A 26 -0.53 7.80 11.22
CA ARG A 26 -0.47 8.84 12.24
C ARG A 26 -0.77 10.20 11.62
N ALA A 27 -1.04 11.20 12.49
CA ALA A 27 -1.33 12.54 12.01
C ALA A 27 -0.20 13.15 11.20
N SER A 28 1.05 12.78 11.51
CA SER A 28 2.22 13.29 10.79
C SER A 28 2.49 12.57 9.48
N ASP A 29 1.81 11.45 9.23
CA ASP A 29 2.00 10.70 8.00
C ASP A 29 1.19 11.32 6.88
N VAL A 30 1.68 11.17 5.64
CA VAL A 30 1.00 11.68 4.46
C VAL A 30 0.55 10.51 3.62
N VAL A 31 -0.72 10.52 3.23
CA VAL A 31 -1.29 9.53 2.33
C VAL A 31 -1.65 10.24 1.04
N ALA A 32 -1.12 9.77 -0.07
CA ALA A 32 -1.38 10.35 -1.39
C ALA A 32 -1.74 9.24 -2.38
N ARG A 33 -2.64 9.55 -3.28
CA ARG A 33 -2.95 8.65 -4.39
C ARG A 33 -2.13 9.11 -5.59
N THR A 34 -1.26 8.24 -6.09
CA THR A 34 -0.30 8.59 -7.13
C THR A 34 -0.69 8.07 -8.51
N GLY A 35 -1.63 7.17 -8.56
CA GLY A 35 -2.10 6.60 -9.82
C GLY A 35 -3.50 6.09 -9.66
N GLY A 36 -4.02 5.40 -10.66
CA GLY A 36 -5.37 4.90 -10.62
C GLY A 36 -5.62 3.95 -9.46
N ASP A 37 -4.66 3.09 -9.20
CA ASP A 37 -4.75 2.06 -8.16
C ASP A 37 -3.50 2.05 -7.26
N GLU A 38 -2.79 3.16 -7.18
CA GLU A 38 -1.56 3.24 -6.41
C GLU A 38 -1.62 4.36 -5.40
N PHE A 39 -1.06 4.10 -4.22
CA PHE A 39 -0.94 5.06 -3.13
C PHE A 39 0.50 5.19 -2.68
N LEU A 40 0.84 6.35 -2.17
CA LEU A 40 2.13 6.61 -1.55
C LEU A 40 1.90 7.06 -0.11
N LEU A 41 2.61 6.46 0.82
CA LEU A 41 2.62 6.90 2.22
C LEU A 41 4.01 7.44 2.54
N ILE A 42 4.03 8.60 3.16
CA ILE A 42 5.25 9.21 3.66
C ILE A 42 5.19 9.16 5.17
N LEU A 43 6.17 8.52 5.78
CA LEU A 43 6.19 8.23 7.21
C LEU A 43 7.38 8.92 7.88
N PRO A 44 7.24 10.21 8.24
CA PRO A 44 8.33 10.92 8.91
C PRO A 44 8.70 10.24 10.22
N HIS A 45 9.97 10.30 10.57
CA HIS A 45 10.49 9.77 11.84
C HIS A 45 10.21 8.27 12.02
N THR A 46 10.12 7.55 10.91
CA THR A 46 9.88 6.11 10.93
C THR A 46 11.00 5.45 10.13
N ASP A 47 11.69 4.50 10.74
CA ASP A 47 12.74 3.77 10.04
C ASP A 47 12.15 2.66 9.15
N LEU A 48 13.01 1.99 8.41
CA LEU A 48 12.57 0.94 7.48
C LEU A 48 11.83 -0.18 8.20
N ASP A 49 12.30 -0.59 9.36
CA ASP A 49 11.64 -1.65 10.12
C ASP A 49 10.27 -1.22 10.60
N GLY A 50 10.14 0.01 11.08
CA GLY A 50 8.84 0.56 11.46
C GLY A 50 7.88 0.66 10.28
N ALA A 51 8.40 1.05 9.13
CA ALA A 51 7.59 1.13 7.91
C ALA A 51 7.13 -0.26 7.47
N ARG A 52 7.98 -1.27 7.58
CA ARG A 52 7.60 -2.66 7.28
C ARG A 52 6.50 -3.17 8.20
N VAL A 53 6.60 -2.85 9.49
CA VAL A 53 5.57 -3.25 10.46
C VAL A 53 4.23 -2.63 10.10
N LEU A 54 4.23 -1.34 9.77
CA LEU A 54 3.01 -0.67 9.36
C LEU A 54 2.47 -1.26 8.04
N ALA A 55 3.35 -1.50 7.08
CA ALA A 55 2.94 -2.07 5.79
C ALA A 55 2.31 -3.45 5.98
N GLU A 56 2.86 -4.29 6.84
CA GLU A 56 2.29 -5.60 7.12
C GLU A 56 0.93 -5.49 7.80
N ARG A 57 0.76 -4.53 8.71
CA ARG A 57 -0.54 -4.28 9.33
C ARG A 57 -1.58 -3.86 8.31
N ILE A 58 -1.19 -2.99 7.37
CA ILE A 58 -2.08 -2.55 6.28
C ILE A 58 -2.47 -3.75 5.43
N ARG A 59 -1.49 -4.56 5.04
CA ARG A 59 -1.75 -5.73 4.21
C ARG A 59 -2.73 -6.68 4.88
N MET A 60 -2.51 -6.99 6.13
CA MET A 60 -3.36 -7.90 6.88
C MET A 60 -4.75 -7.32 7.10
N ASP A 61 -4.83 -6.05 7.43
CA ASP A 61 -6.11 -5.40 7.68
C ASP A 61 -7.00 -5.44 6.43
N ILE A 62 -6.42 -5.13 5.28
CA ILE A 62 -7.16 -5.15 4.01
C ILE A 62 -7.57 -6.57 3.65
N ALA A 63 -6.66 -7.53 3.79
CA ALA A 63 -6.95 -8.92 3.45
C ALA A 63 -8.08 -9.51 4.29
N GLN A 64 -8.27 -9.00 5.50
CA GLN A 64 -9.32 -9.47 6.41
C GLN A 64 -10.66 -8.76 6.21
N ARG A 65 -10.73 -7.76 5.33
CA ARG A 65 -11.94 -6.97 5.12
C ARG A 65 -12.41 -7.11 3.69
N PRO A 66 -13.09 -8.20 3.35
CA PRO A 66 -13.56 -8.36 1.99
C PRO A 66 -14.56 -7.26 1.63
N LEU A 67 -14.54 -6.86 0.39
CA LEU A 67 -15.50 -5.92 -0.14
C LEU A 67 -16.81 -6.68 -0.38
N VAL A 68 -17.93 -6.09 0.02
CA VAL A 68 -19.24 -6.70 -0.23
C VAL A 68 -19.92 -5.91 -1.33
N VAL A 69 -20.17 -6.56 -2.46
CA VAL A 69 -20.86 -5.98 -3.60
C VAL A 69 -21.97 -6.94 -4.02
N ASN A 70 -23.20 -6.46 -4.07
CA ASN A 70 -24.35 -7.28 -4.47
C ASN A 70 -24.43 -8.59 -3.67
N GLN A 71 -24.20 -8.49 -2.37
CA GLN A 71 -24.25 -9.61 -1.44
C GLN A 71 -23.14 -10.65 -1.64
N GLN A 72 -22.17 -10.34 -2.48
CA GLN A 72 -21.01 -11.19 -2.68
C GLN A 72 -19.79 -10.60 -2.00
N ARG A 73 -19.00 -11.47 -1.39
CA ARG A 73 -17.75 -11.09 -0.79
C ARG A 73 -16.65 -11.16 -1.83
N ILE A 74 -15.98 -10.04 -2.05
CA ILE A 74 -14.87 -9.96 -3.00
C ILE A 74 -13.60 -9.77 -2.17
N PRO A 75 -12.67 -10.73 -2.20
CA PRO A 75 -11.42 -10.55 -1.46
C PRO A 75 -10.59 -9.44 -2.10
N VAL A 76 -9.98 -8.62 -1.25
CA VAL A 76 -9.11 -7.54 -1.67
C VAL A 76 -7.76 -7.74 -1.03
N THR A 77 -6.71 -7.67 -1.83
CA THR A 77 -5.34 -7.71 -1.30
C THR A 77 -4.56 -6.55 -1.88
N VAL A 78 -3.48 -6.21 -1.20
CA VAL A 78 -2.56 -5.17 -1.67
C VAL A 78 -1.13 -5.70 -1.67
N SER A 79 -0.34 -5.14 -2.55
CA SER A 79 1.09 -5.38 -2.59
C SER A 79 1.79 -4.08 -2.22
N LEU A 80 2.74 -4.14 -1.31
CA LEU A 80 3.39 -2.94 -0.80
C LEU A 80 4.89 -3.03 -0.99
N GLY A 81 5.45 -1.92 -1.42
CA GLY A 81 6.90 -1.75 -1.45
C GLY A 81 7.28 -0.72 -0.39
N VAL A 82 8.38 -0.97 0.28
CA VAL A 82 8.86 -0.12 1.37
C VAL A 82 10.29 0.31 1.10
N ALA A 83 10.56 1.59 1.33
CA ALA A 83 11.91 2.13 1.26
C ALA A 83 12.11 3.06 2.44
N GLY A 84 13.33 3.13 2.92
CA GLY A 84 13.66 3.99 4.04
C GLY A 84 15.07 4.52 3.94
N ALA A 85 15.33 5.61 4.64
CA ALA A 85 16.66 6.20 4.72
C ALA A 85 16.87 6.84 6.07
N VAL A 86 18.12 6.94 6.46
CA VAL A 86 18.53 7.64 7.68
C VAL A 86 19.08 9.00 7.26
N GLY A 87 18.63 10.05 7.95
CA GLY A 87 19.06 11.41 7.65
C GLY A 87 18.30 12.00 6.48
N GLU A 88 18.91 12.94 5.79
CA GLU A 88 18.29 13.57 4.65
C GLU A 88 18.26 12.62 3.47
N ALA A 89 17.11 12.50 2.86
CA ALA A 89 16.92 11.66 1.68
C ALA A 89 16.06 12.39 0.67
N GLU A 90 16.35 12.17 -0.59
CA GLU A 90 15.51 12.70 -1.64
C GLU A 90 14.23 11.88 -1.73
N LEU A 91 13.12 12.57 -1.60
CA LEU A 91 11.82 11.93 -1.64
C LEU A 91 11.59 11.18 -2.96
N ASP A 92 12.01 11.78 -4.07
CA ASP A 92 11.87 11.15 -5.38
C ASP A 92 12.60 9.81 -5.45
N LYS A 93 13.80 9.77 -4.90
CA LYS A 93 14.59 8.55 -4.88
C LYS A 93 13.94 7.47 -4.03
N LEU A 94 13.48 7.82 -2.84
CA LEU A 94 12.81 6.88 -1.95
C LEU A 94 11.51 6.37 -2.54
N SER A 95 10.73 7.26 -3.15
CA SER A 95 9.48 6.89 -3.81
C SER A 95 9.73 5.92 -4.95
N HIS A 96 10.80 6.13 -5.72
CA HIS A 96 11.19 5.26 -6.81
C HIS A 96 11.60 3.87 -6.30
N GLU A 97 12.36 3.82 -5.23
CA GLU A 97 12.76 2.55 -4.59
C GLU A 97 11.55 1.79 -4.06
N ALA A 98 10.62 2.48 -3.42
CA ALA A 98 9.40 1.85 -2.92
C ALA A 98 8.56 1.30 -4.07
N SER A 99 8.48 2.02 -5.17
CA SER A 99 7.75 1.56 -6.36
C SER A 99 8.38 0.30 -6.94
N ARG A 100 9.69 0.26 -7.04
CA ARG A 100 10.40 -0.93 -7.52
C ARG A 100 10.16 -2.13 -6.59
N ALA A 101 10.19 -1.89 -5.29
CA ALA A 101 9.91 -2.94 -4.31
C ALA A 101 8.47 -3.44 -4.43
N MET A 102 7.52 -2.53 -4.68
CA MET A 102 6.13 -2.91 -4.90
C MET A 102 5.98 -3.83 -6.11
N HIS A 103 6.70 -3.55 -7.18
CA HIS A 103 6.68 -4.42 -8.36
C HIS A 103 7.26 -5.79 -8.05
N LEU A 104 8.28 -5.86 -7.19
CA LEU A 104 8.80 -7.15 -6.72
C LEU A 104 7.73 -7.92 -5.94
N ALA A 105 6.97 -7.24 -5.08
CA ALA A 105 5.88 -7.87 -4.34
C ALA A 105 4.83 -8.43 -5.30
N LYS A 106 4.48 -7.68 -6.33
CA LYS A 106 3.50 -8.14 -7.33
C LYS A 106 4.00 -9.36 -8.09
N ARG A 107 5.26 -9.35 -8.50
CA ARG A 107 5.86 -10.48 -9.21
C ARG A 107 6.05 -11.69 -8.32
N GLY A 108 6.24 -11.47 -7.02
CA GLY A 108 6.43 -12.56 -6.07
C GLY A 108 5.16 -13.29 -5.66
N GLY A 109 4.00 -12.85 -6.15
CA GLY A 109 2.73 -13.49 -5.85
C GLY A 109 1.67 -12.58 -5.27
N ARG A 110 1.94 -11.28 -5.20
CA ARG A 110 1.01 -10.27 -4.65
C ARG A 110 0.73 -10.51 -3.17
N ASN A 111 -0.09 -9.71 -2.57
CA ASN A 111 -0.51 -9.82 -1.16
C ASN A 111 0.70 -10.01 -0.25
N ARG A 112 1.66 -9.10 -0.34
CA ARG A 112 2.88 -9.15 0.45
C ARG A 112 3.57 -7.79 0.48
N VAL A 113 4.50 -7.67 1.41
CA VAL A 113 5.37 -6.51 1.56
C VAL A 113 6.76 -6.89 1.06
N ALA A 114 7.38 -6.00 0.30
CA ALA A 114 8.74 -6.19 -0.18
C ALA A 114 9.56 -4.92 0.02
N SER A 115 10.87 -5.07 0.08
CA SER A 115 11.78 -3.94 0.13
C SER A 115 13.06 -4.33 -0.61
N LEU A 116 13.73 -3.34 -1.21
CA LEU A 116 14.97 -3.58 -1.93
C LEU A 116 16.15 -3.79 -0.99
N ASP A 117 16.02 -3.36 0.25
CA ASP A 117 17.08 -3.47 1.25
C ASP A 117 17.10 -4.81 1.96
N THR A 118 16.25 -5.73 1.54
CA THR A 118 16.26 -7.06 2.11
C THR A 118 17.54 -7.76 1.66
N LYS A 119 18.47 -7.86 2.54
CA LYS A 119 19.72 -8.54 2.22
C LYS A 119 19.65 -9.95 2.75
N PRO A 120 20.09 -10.92 1.96
CA PRO A 120 20.29 -12.25 2.51
C PRO A 120 21.38 -12.17 3.56
N ILE A 121 21.14 -12.76 4.64
CA ILE A 121 22.09 -12.75 5.74
C ILE A 121 22.93 -14.01 5.69
#